data_f6141a72c960129c24cb0f680420835d
#
_entry.id   f6141a72c960129c24cb0f680420835d
#
_cell.length_a   1.000
_cell.length_b   1.000
_cell.length_c   1.000
_cell.angle_alpha   90.00
_cell.angle_beta   90.00
_cell.angle_gamma   90.00
#
_symmetry.space_group_name_H-M   'P 1'
#
loop_
_entity.id
_entity.type
_entity.pdbx_description
1 polymer ?
#
loop_
_entity_poly.entity_id
_entity_poly.type
_entity_poly.pdbx_seq_one_letter_code
_entity_poly.pdbx_strand_id
1 'polypeptide(L)'
;MFRPARRVSWGTWIFAILVLLLAGGAVGAFLEVVLPQRVASLAQSEGSELALARKGASDVSTAVGSLWTEISAKGGIGLSADQIVRDLALAKATEKAADDALGHVQAAETYMAQADGLPFQLHSPAFIAADRPALQHLDKALQAAIKLTHAATLQLTLAQHLIQDAQKISGTLDPSLGAKSWTDAARAASELATDLKAQQAPVSDPEALLDPLWAKWVDAMLAVVTSAQQYSLASAAKQTQQAQQASNSLAAARAQLAATYAAAQNGAAAWQAKAVQPLLGTVVKEAAAAGA
;
A
#
# COMPACT_ATOMS: atom_id res chain seq x y z
N MET A 1 -21.35 -80.08 18.37
CA MET A 1 -21.60 -79.52 17.00
C MET A 1 -20.29 -78.85 16.54
N PHE A 2 -19.48 -79.58 15.75
CA PHE A 2 -18.26 -79.00 15.14
C PHE A 2 -18.64 -78.31 13.86
N ARG A 3 -18.38 -76.99 13.78
CA ARG A 3 -18.51 -76.23 12.53
C ARG A 3 -17.31 -76.58 11.63
N PRO A 4 -17.52 -77.02 10.36
CA PRO A 4 -16.40 -77.35 9.48
C PRO A 4 -15.67 -76.04 9.16
N ALA A 5 -14.32 -76.04 9.35
CA ALA A 5 -13.44 -74.97 8.89
C ALA A 5 -13.60 -74.81 7.37
N ARG A 6 -14.04 -73.61 6.94
CA ARG A 6 -14.13 -73.26 5.49
C ARG A 6 -12.71 -73.39 4.92
N ARG A 7 -12.49 -74.45 4.13
CA ARG A 7 -11.23 -74.56 3.34
C ARG A 7 -11.24 -73.44 2.34
N VAL A 8 -10.39 -72.45 2.58
CA VAL A 8 -10.12 -71.40 1.57
C VAL A 8 -9.59 -72.11 0.34
N SER A 9 -10.28 -71.95 -0.81
CA SER A 9 -9.89 -72.60 -2.05
C SER A 9 -8.53 -72.06 -2.53
N TRP A 10 -7.71 -72.93 -3.10
CA TRP A 10 -6.41 -72.53 -3.65
C TRP A 10 -6.50 -71.40 -4.64
N GLY A 11 -7.60 -71.32 -5.40
CA GLY A 11 -7.94 -70.21 -6.30
C GLY A 11 -8.08 -68.88 -5.60
N THR A 12 -8.60 -68.83 -4.36
CA THR A 12 -8.71 -67.59 -3.57
C THR A 12 -7.33 -67.06 -3.17
N TRP A 13 -6.39 -67.96 -2.85
CA TRP A 13 -5.00 -67.60 -2.54
C TRP A 13 -4.26 -67.08 -3.76
N ILE A 14 -4.41 -67.76 -4.93
CA ILE A 14 -3.80 -67.30 -6.18
C ILE A 14 -4.36 -65.93 -6.58
N PHE A 15 -5.67 -65.71 -6.46
CA PHE A 15 -6.30 -64.43 -6.74
C PHE A 15 -5.79 -63.33 -5.78
N ALA A 16 -5.69 -63.62 -4.50
CA ALA A 16 -5.17 -62.68 -3.50
C ALA A 16 -3.69 -62.27 -3.78
N ILE A 17 -2.86 -63.25 -4.17
CA ILE A 17 -1.46 -63.01 -4.55
C ILE A 17 -1.40 -62.15 -5.83
N LEU A 18 -2.23 -62.44 -6.81
CA LEU A 18 -2.28 -61.70 -8.07
C LEU A 18 -2.72 -60.25 -7.86
N VAL A 19 -3.72 -60.01 -6.99
CA VAL A 19 -4.15 -58.67 -6.58
C VAL A 19 -3.05 -57.94 -5.82
N LEU A 20 -2.34 -58.60 -4.93
CA LEU A 20 -1.18 -58.05 -4.21
C LEU A 20 -0.02 -57.69 -5.14
N LEU A 21 0.27 -58.51 -6.15
CA LEU A 21 1.32 -58.26 -7.15
C LEU A 21 0.93 -57.11 -8.06
N LEU A 22 -0.35 -57.02 -8.50
CA LEU A 22 -0.84 -55.89 -9.29
C LEU A 22 -0.84 -54.61 -8.47
N ALA A 23 -1.30 -54.64 -7.22
CA ALA A 23 -1.26 -53.49 -6.33
C ALA A 23 0.19 -53.06 -6.03
N GLY A 24 1.09 -54.00 -5.75
CA GLY A 24 2.51 -53.76 -5.53
C GLY A 24 3.20 -53.19 -6.79
N GLY A 25 2.89 -53.74 -7.97
CA GLY A 25 3.40 -53.21 -9.24
C GLY A 25 2.90 -51.79 -9.57
N ALA A 26 1.63 -51.54 -9.30
CA ALA A 26 1.05 -50.21 -9.48
C ALA A 26 1.67 -49.18 -8.51
N VAL A 27 1.86 -49.55 -7.24
CA VAL A 27 2.55 -48.71 -6.24
C VAL A 27 4.01 -48.48 -6.64
N GLY A 28 4.72 -49.52 -7.09
CA GLY A 28 6.10 -49.42 -7.56
C GLY A 28 6.23 -48.46 -8.75
N ALA A 29 5.39 -48.62 -9.77
CA ALA A 29 5.38 -47.71 -10.93
C ALA A 29 5.03 -46.28 -10.53
N PHE A 30 4.12 -46.08 -9.59
CA PHE A 30 3.81 -44.76 -9.04
C PHE A 30 5.01 -44.10 -8.37
N LEU A 31 5.69 -44.84 -7.50
CA LEU A 31 6.85 -44.35 -6.75
C LEU A 31 8.07 -44.07 -7.64
N GLU A 32 8.32 -44.88 -8.67
CA GLU A 32 9.52 -44.75 -9.50
C GLU A 32 9.35 -43.82 -10.70
N VAL A 33 8.13 -43.64 -11.22
CA VAL A 33 7.90 -42.84 -12.46
C VAL A 33 6.98 -41.67 -12.22
N VAL A 34 5.80 -41.88 -11.65
CA VAL A 34 4.77 -40.83 -11.58
C VAL A 34 5.13 -39.81 -10.52
N LEU A 35 5.58 -40.25 -9.35
CA LEU A 35 5.92 -39.36 -8.24
C LEU A 35 7.08 -38.40 -8.58
N PRO A 36 8.23 -38.87 -9.11
CA PRO A 36 9.32 -37.98 -9.49
C PRO A 36 8.94 -36.99 -10.59
N GLN A 37 8.17 -37.43 -11.60
CA GLN A 37 7.69 -36.57 -12.67
C GLN A 37 6.75 -35.50 -12.13
N ARG A 38 5.86 -35.84 -11.20
CA ARG A 38 4.95 -34.88 -10.56
C ARG A 38 5.70 -33.87 -9.73
N VAL A 39 6.67 -34.31 -8.92
CA VAL A 39 7.55 -33.42 -8.13
C VAL A 39 8.32 -32.46 -9.07
N ALA A 40 8.91 -33.00 -10.15
CA ALA A 40 9.64 -32.18 -11.13
C ALA A 40 8.76 -31.14 -11.80
N SER A 41 7.51 -31.48 -12.18
CA SER A 41 6.58 -30.55 -12.77
C SER A 41 6.14 -29.44 -11.80
N LEU A 42 5.94 -29.78 -10.53
CA LEU A 42 5.62 -28.79 -9.48
C LEU A 42 6.81 -27.88 -9.19
N ALA A 43 8.03 -28.43 -9.13
CA ALA A 43 9.25 -27.63 -8.97
C ALA A 43 9.47 -26.67 -10.14
N GLN A 44 9.19 -27.10 -11.38
CA GLN A 44 9.27 -26.22 -12.55
C GLN A 44 8.22 -25.09 -12.51
N SER A 45 6.99 -25.41 -12.11
CA SER A 45 5.93 -24.41 -11.97
C SER A 45 6.24 -23.41 -10.87
N GLU A 46 6.67 -23.91 -9.69
CA GLU A 46 7.14 -23.09 -8.58
C GLU A 46 8.31 -22.18 -9.00
N GLY A 47 9.34 -22.71 -9.63
CA GLY A 47 10.50 -21.93 -10.08
C GLY A 47 10.13 -20.83 -11.09
N SER A 48 9.13 -21.06 -11.94
CA SER A 48 8.63 -20.02 -12.87
C SER A 48 7.91 -18.89 -12.12
N GLU A 49 7.07 -19.22 -11.14
CA GLU A 49 6.39 -18.22 -10.31
C GLU A 49 7.39 -17.45 -9.43
N LEU A 50 8.36 -18.13 -8.84
CA LEU A 50 9.42 -17.49 -8.05
C LEU A 50 10.24 -16.51 -8.91
N ALA A 51 10.55 -16.86 -10.16
CA ALA A 51 11.25 -15.95 -11.08
C ALA A 51 10.43 -14.70 -11.41
N LEU A 52 9.10 -14.84 -11.62
CA LEU A 52 8.20 -13.73 -11.84
C LEU A 52 8.07 -12.84 -10.59
N ALA A 53 7.97 -13.45 -9.41
CA ALA A 53 7.93 -12.75 -8.14
C ALA A 53 9.23 -11.95 -7.88
N ARG A 54 10.41 -12.53 -8.15
CA ARG A 54 11.70 -11.82 -8.05
C ARG A 54 11.78 -10.63 -8.97
N LYS A 55 11.41 -10.81 -10.24
CA LYS A 55 11.38 -9.70 -11.20
C LYS A 55 10.42 -8.61 -10.76
N GLY A 56 9.20 -8.96 -10.37
CA GLY A 56 8.22 -8.01 -9.87
C GLY A 56 8.71 -7.26 -8.65
N ALA A 57 9.34 -7.93 -7.69
CA ALA A 57 9.90 -7.29 -6.49
C ALA A 57 11.05 -6.32 -6.83
N SER A 58 11.91 -6.64 -7.80
CA SER A 58 12.97 -5.76 -8.29
C SER A 58 12.40 -4.48 -8.93
N ASP A 59 11.43 -4.65 -9.83
CA ASP A 59 10.76 -3.54 -10.53
C ASP A 59 10.02 -2.63 -9.52
N VAL A 60 9.28 -3.22 -8.59
CA VAL A 60 8.57 -2.53 -7.51
C VAL A 60 9.53 -1.79 -6.58
N SER A 61 10.63 -2.41 -6.17
CA SER A 61 11.65 -1.77 -5.32
C SER A 61 12.20 -0.50 -5.95
N THR A 62 12.50 -0.55 -7.24
CA THR A 62 12.99 0.61 -8.00
C THR A 62 11.92 1.70 -8.10
N ALA A 63 10.69 1.34 -8.43
CA ALA A 63 9.59 2.30 -8.58
C ALA A 63 9.22 2.98 -7.25
N VAL A 64 9.14 2.22 -6.14
CA VAL A 64 8.88 2.77 -4.81
C VAL A 64 10.00 3.73 -4.37
N GLY A 65 11.27 3.35 -4.61
CA GLY A 65 12.42 4.22 -4.31
C GLY A 65 12.36 5.54 -5.06
N SER A 66 12.06 5.50 -6.37
CA SER A 66 11.89 6.69 -7.21
C SER A 66 10.74 7.58 -6.72
N LEU A 67 9.56 7.00 -6.49
CA LEU A 67 8.37 7.70 -6.01
C LEU A 67 8.64 8.46 -4.71
N TRP A 68 9.23 7.80 -3.72
CA TRP A 68 9.52 8.42 -2.44
C TRP A 68 10.66 9.44 -2.50
N THR A 69 11.58 9.32 -3.44
CA THR A 69 12.60 10.34 -3.70
C THR A 69 11.96 11.63 -4.20
N GLU A 70 10.99 11.55 -5.11
CA GLU A 70 10.26 12.73 -5.62
C GLU A 70 9.38 13.38 -4.56
N ILE A 71 8.59 12.58 -3.82
CA ILE A 71 7.75 13.07 -2.71
C ILE A 71 8.62 13.79 -1.68
N SER A 72 9.79 13.21 -1.35
CA SER A 72 10.69 13.75 -0.33
C SER A 72 11.35 15.06 -0.71
N ALA A 73 11.83 15.14 -1.93
CA ALA A 73 12.57 16.30 -2.40
C ALA A 73 11.81 17.61 -2.23
N LYS A 74 10.45 17.52 -2.15
CA LYS A 74 9.55 18.67 -2.06
C LYS A 74 8.63 18.63 -0.83
N GLY A 75 8.84 17.69 0.08
CA GLY A 75 8.02 17.56 1.29
C GLY A 75 6.55 17.21 1.05
N GLY A 76 6.23 16.67 -0.13
CA GLY A 76 4.86 16.32 -0.54
C GLY A 76 3.96 17.54 -0.84
N ILE A 77 4.07 18.61 -0.06
CA ILE A 77 3.26 19.83 -0.17
C ILE A 77 3.78 20.75 -1.31
N GLY A 78 5.07 20.69 -1.64
CA GLY A 78 5.70 21.53 -2.67
C GLY A 78 5.62 20.96 -4.09
N LEU A 79 4.86 19.89 -4.31
CA LEU A 79 4.64 19.29 -5.63
C LEU A 79 3.69 20.15 -6.46
N SER A 80 3.94 20.26 -7.78
CA SER A 80 2.98 20.86 -8.69
C SER A 80 1.79 19.92 -8.95
N ALA A 81 0.66 20.46 -9.38
CA ALA A 81 -0.53 19.68 -9.72
C ALA A 81 -0.20 18.56 -10.75
N ASP A 82 0.59 18.88 -11.78
CA ASP A 82 0.99 17.90 -12.81
C ASP A 82 1.91 16.81 -12.26
N GLN A 83 2.78 17.16 -11.31
CA GLN A 83 3.61 16.16 -10.60
C GLN A 83 2.75 15.21 -9.78
N ILE A 84 1.81 15.76 -8.99
CA ILE A 84 0.89 14.93 -8.19
C ILE A 84 0.11 13.95 -9.05
N VAL A 85 -0.41 14.39 -10.20
CA VAL A 85 -1.16 13.50 -11.11
C VAL A 85 -0.28 12.37 -11.64
N ARG A 86 0.98 12.66 -12.02
CA ARG A 86 1.93 11.63 -12.47
C ARG A 86 2.33 10.68 -11.36
N ASP A 87 2.66 11.20 -10.20
CA ASP A 87 3.13 10.41 -9.07
C ASP A 87 2.00 9.55 -8.49
N LEU A 88 0.76 10.04 -8.52
CA LEU A 88 -0.42 9.27 -8.14
C LEU A 88 -0.67 8.10 -9.12
N ALA A 89 -0.50 8.34 -10.43
CA ALA A 89 -0.59 7.27 -11.41
C ALA A 89 0.53 6.24 -11.22
N LEU A 90 1.76 6.69 -10.94
CA LEU A 90 2.89 5.81 -10.65
C LEU A 90 2.65 5.01 -9.36
N ALA A 91 2.18 5.64 -8.28
CA ALA A 91 1.89 4.96 -7.02
C ALA A 91 0.87 3.83 -7.22
N LYS A 92 -0.26 4.11 -7.90
CA LYS A 92 -1.28 3.10 -8.20
C LYS A 92 -0.77 1.97 -9.09
N ALA A 93 0.04 2.29 -10.10
CA ALA A 93 0.63 1.27 -10.97
C ALA A 93 1.63 0.39 -10.21
N THR A 94 2.40 0.98 -9.31
CA THR A 94 3.38 0.27 -8.47
C THR A 94 2.69 -0.60 -7.42
N GLU A 95 1.61 -0.12 -6.80
CA GLU A 95 0.78 -0.90 -5.88
C GLU A 95 0.23 -2.15 -6.58
N LYS A 96 -0.36 -1.97 -7.76
CA LYS A 96 -0.86 -3.09 -8.57
C LYS A 96 0.27 -4.07 -8.93
N ALA A 97 1.43 -3.58 -9.34
CA ALA A 97 2.57 -4.45 -9.66
C ALA A 97 3.07 -5.23 -8.43
N ALA A 98 3.01 -4.63 -7.23
CA ALA A 98 3.35 -5.31 -5.99
C ALA A 98 2.33 -6.39 -5.64
N ASP A 99 1.02 -6.13 -5.81
CA ASP A 99 -0.03 -7.12 -5.63
C ASP A 99 0.10 -8.29 -6.62
N ASP A 100 0.36 -8.00 -7.90
CA ASP A 100 0.58 -9.02 -8.93
C ASP A 100 1.81 -9.89 -8.57
N ALA A 101 2.92 -9.29 -8.12
CA ALA A 101 4.11 -10.02 -7.68
C ALA A 101 3.85 -10.86 -6.41
N LEU A 102 3.06 -10.35 -5.47
CA LEU A 102 2.64 -11.11 -4.29
C LEU A 102 1.76 -12.31 -4.68
N GLY A 103 0.92 -12.17 -5.70
CA GLY A 103 0.17 -13.28 -6.29
C GLY A 103 1.07 -14.40 -6.80
N HIS A 104 2.21 -14.07 -7.41
CA HIS A 104 3.23 -15.05 -7.83
C HIS A 104 3.90 -15.75 -6.63
N VAL A 105 4.17 -15.02 -5.53
CA VAL A 105 4.67 -15.64 -4.28
C VAL A 105 3.67 -16.67 -3.77
N GLN A 106 2.39 -16.32 -3.67
CA GLN A 106 1.33 -17.22 -3.20
C GLN A 106 1.13 -18.43 -4.12
N ALA A 107 1.27 -18.25 -5.43
CA ALA A 107 1.23 -19.34 -6.39
C ALA A 107 2.40 -20.32 -6.19
N ALA A 108 3.62 -19.80 -6.01
CA ALA A 108 4.80 -20.61 -5.70
C ALA A 108 4.64 -21.41 -4.39
N GLU A 109 4.14 -20.77 -3.33
CA GLU A 109 3.83 -21.45 -2.05
C GLU A 109 2.77 -22.55 -2.23
N THR A 110 1.77 -22.31 -3.09
CA THR A 110 0.75 -23.31 -3.42
C THR A 110 1.36 -24.53 -4.09
N TYR A 111 2.29 -24.35 -5.03
CA TYR A 111 3.00 -25.47 -5.65
C TYR A 111 3.89 -26.22 -4.67
N MET A 112 4.56 -25.54 -3.75
CA MET A 112 5.31 -26.17 -2.66
C MET A 112 4.40 -27.01 -1.75
N ALA A 113 3.24 -26.47 -1.37
CA ALA A 113 2.28 -27.19 -0.54
C ALA A 113 1.71 -28.42 -1.27
N GLN A 114 1.45 -28.32 -2.58
CA GLN A 114 1.02 -29.47 -3.38
C GLN A 114 2.13 -30.53 -3.47
N ALA A 115 3.38 -30.12 -3.61
CA ALA A 115 4.51 -31.05 -3.66
C ALA A 115 4.72 -31.74 -2.31
N ASP A 116 4.62 -31.02 -1.19
CA ASP A 116 4.77 -31.57 0.17
C ASP A 116 3.62 -32.51 0.54
N GLY A 117 2.43 -32.28 -0.02
CA GLY A 117 1.23 -33.11 0.21
C GLY A 117 1.10 -34.35 -0.68
N LEU A 118 2.10 -34.68 -1.50
CA LEU A 118 2.03 -35.87 -2.38
C LEU A 118 2.08 -37.15 -1.54
N PRO A 119 1.26 -38.18 -1.88
CA PRO A 119 1.22 -39.43 -1.13
C PRO A 119 2.53 -40.21 -1.27
N PHE A 120 2.88 -41.00 -0.23
CA PHE A 120 4.06 -41.83 -0.16
C PHE A 120 5.42 -41.12 -0.14
N GLN A 121 5.44 -39.79 0.05
CA GLN A 121 6.69 -39.07 0.29
C GLN A 121 7.20 -39.32 1.72
N LEU A 122 8.46 -39.76 1.84
CA LEU A 122 9.13 -39.92 3.12
C LEU A 122 9.83 -38.64 3.60
N HIS A 123 10.08 -37.70 2.67
CA HIS A 123 10.77 -36.46 2.94
C HIS A 123 10.21 -35.34 2.00
N SER A 124 10.16 -34.12 2.49
CA SER A 124 9.82 -32.97 1.65
C SER A 124 10.81 -32.81 0.50
N PRO A 125 10.34 -32.45 -0.71
CA PRO A 125 11.21 -32.20 -1.85
C PRO A 125 12.26 -31.13 -1.56
N ALA A 126 13.48 -31.33 -2.07
CA ALA A 126 14.64 -30.48 -1.75
C ALA A 126 14.44 -29.01 -2.16
N PHE A 127 13.71 -28.74 -3.26
CA PHE A 127 13.44 -27.37 -3.72
C PHE A 127 12.63 -26.55 -2.69
N ILE A 128 11.74 -27.18 -1.92
CA ILE A 128 10.95 -26.51 -0.88
C ILE A 128 11.86 -25.92 0.20
N ALA A 129 12.85 -26.66 0.64
CA ALA A 129 13.81 -26.17 1.64
C ALA A 129 14.74 -25.10 1.07
N ALA A 130 15.07 -25.17 -0.23
CA ALA A 130 15.94 -24.22 -0.91
C ALA A 130 15.25 -22.87 -1.17
N ASP A 131 13.99 -22.89 -1.62
CA ASP A 131 13.32 -21.68 -2.13
C ASP A 131 12.40 -21.00 -1.10
N ARG A 132 11.98 -21.71 -0.04
CA ARG A 132 11.14 -21.14 1.03
C ARG A 132 11.71 -19.87 1.66
N PRO A 133 13.02 -19.74 1.97
CA PRO A 133 13.56 -18.49 2.49
C PRO A 133 13.41 -17.32 1.51
N ALA A 134 13.62 -17.56 0.21
CA ALA A 134 13.47 -16.53 -0.82
C ALA A 134 12.02 -16.04 -0.90
N LEU A 135 11.02 -16.93 -0.86
CA LEU A 135 9.60 -16.56 -0.83
C LEU A 135 9.25 -15.74 0.40
N GLN A 136 9.76 -16.10 1.58
CA GLN A 136 9.54 -15.32 2.80
C GLN A 136 10.16 -13.92 2.72
N HIS A 137 11.31 -13.76 2.09
CA HIS A 137 11.93 -12.47 1.85
C HIS A 137 11.12 -11.64 0.84
N LEU A 138 10.66 -12.26 -0.25
CA LEU A 138 9.79 -11.59 -1.24
C LEU A 138 8.47 -11.11 -0.63
N ASP A 139 7.82 -11.96 0.15
CA ASP A 139 6.58 -11.60 0.85
C ASP A 139 6.77 -10.34 1.71
N LYS A 140 7.82 -10.29 2.53
CA LYS A 140 8.14 -9.13 3.37
C LYS A 140 8.46 -7.88 2.55
N ALA A 141 9.23 -8.02 1.46
CA ALA A 141 9.57 -6.91 0.58
C ALA A 141 8.33 -6.31 -0.07
N LEU A 142 7.46 -7.16 -0.62
CA LEU A 142 6.26 -6.75 -1.33
C LEU A 142 5.21 -6.16 -0.39
N GLN A 143 5.01 -6.73 0.80
CA GLN A 143 4.13 -6.15 1.82
C GLN A 143 4.60 -4.76 2.28
N ALA A 144 5.91 -4.57 2.46
CA ALA A 144 6.46 -3.26 2.78
C ALA A 144 6.29 -2.27 1.62
N ALA A 145 6.44 -2.73 0.37
CA ALA A 145 6.23 -1.92 -0.82
C ALA A 145 4.75 -1.50 -0.97
N ILE A 146 3.79 -2.42 -0.77
CA ILE A 146 2.34 -2.13 -0.76
C ILE A 146 2.02 -1.07 0.28
N LYS A 147 2.54 -1.19 1.49
CA LYS A 147 2.39 -0.17 2.53
C LYS A 147 2.87 1.20 2.09
N LEU A 148 4.05 1.26 1.47
CA LEU A 148 4.65 2.50 1.00
C LEU A 148 3.87 3.12 -0.17
N THR A 149 3.41 2.33 -1.13
CA THR A 149 2.62 2.81 -2.26
C THR A 149 1.23 3.26 -1.84
N HIS A 150 0.61 2.56 -0.90
CA HIS A 150 -0.64 2.97 -0.29
C HIS A 150 -0.49 4.31 0.44
N ALA A 151 0.52 4.45 1.29
CA ALA A 151 0.82 5.71 1.97
C ALA A 151 1.08 6.85 0.97
N ALA A 152 1.84 6.61 -0.09
CA ALA A 152 2.08 7.59 -1.15
C ALA A 152 0.78 8.02 -1.84
N THR A 153 -0.11 7.07 -2.14
CA THR A 153 -1.42 7.34 -2.74
C THR A 153 -2.27 8.23 -1.84
N LEU A 154 -2.32 7.95 -0.54
CA LEU A 154 -3.04 8.77 0.44
C LEU A 154 -2.45 10.17 0.55
N GLN A 155 -1.11 10.30 0.66
CA GLN A 155 -0.43 11.59 0.72
C GLN A 155 -0.67 12.44 -0.53
N LEU A 156 -0.51 11.86 -1.71
CA LEU A 156 -0.69 12.58 -2.99
C LEU A 156 -2.14 12.99 -3.21
N THR A 157 -3.10 12.15 -2.83
CA THR A 157 -4.53 12.48 -2.90
C THR A 157 -4.84 13.64 -1.98
N LEU A 158 -4.35 13.63 -0.75
CA LEU A 158 -4.52 14.72 0.20
C LEU A 158 -3.86 16.01 -0.32
N ALA A 159 -2.61 15.92 -0.83
CA ALA A 159 -1.90 17.05 -1.41
C ALA A 159 -2.69 17.69 -2.58
N GLN A 160 -3.31 16.86 -3.43
CA GLN A 160 -4.14 17.32 -4.53
C GLN A 160 -5.34 18.16 -4.04
N HIS A 161 -6.05 17.67 -3.03
CA HIS A 161 -7.18 18.39 -2.44
C HIS A 161 -6.74 19.71 -1.79
N LEU A 162 -5.68 19.68 -0.99
CA LEU A 162 -5.19 20.87 -0.30
C LEU A 162 -4.66 21.95 -1.25
N ILE A 163 -4.03 21.55 -2.38
CA ILE A 163 -3.64 22.51 -3.43
C ILE A 163 -4.87 23.13 -4.09
N GLN A 164 -5.90 22.34 -4.39
CA GLN A 164 -7.15 22.84 -4.94
C GLN A 164 -7.82 23.84 -3.97
N ASP A 165 -7.83 23.53 -2.69
CA ASP A 165 -8.40 24.44 -1.67
C ASP A 165 -7.56 25.71 -1.51
N ALA A 166 -6.23 25.62 -1.56
CA ALA A 166 -5.36 26.79 -1.58
C ALA A 166 -5.60 27.68 -2.83
N GLN A 167 -5.83 27.05 -3.98
CA GLN A 167 -6.19 27.76 -5.21
C GLN A 167 -7.57 28.45 -5.11
N LYS A 168 -8.56 27.81 -4.48
CA LYS A 168 -9.86 28.43 -4.21
C LYS A 168 -9.73 29.61 -3.23
N ILE A 169 -8.87 29.51 -2.21
CA ILE A 169 -8.60 30.63 -1.31
C ILE A 169 -8.06 31.83 -2.09
N SER A 170 -7.00 31.64 -2.88
CA SER A 170 -6.34 32.70 -3.63
C SER A 170 -7.14 33.20 -4.84
N GLY A 171 -7.88 32.31 -5.52
CA GLY A 171 -8.60 32.61 -6.76
C GLY A 171 -10.06 33.04 -6.58
N THR A 172 -10.67 32.72 -5.43
CA THR A 172 -12.10 33.04 -5.19
C THR A 172 -12.32 33.82 -3.90
N LEU A 173 -11.81 33.30 -2.78
CA LEU A 173 -12.07 33.95 -1.48
C LEU A 173 -11.36 35.30 -1.35
N ASP A 174 -10.06 35.34 -1.61
CA ASP A 174 -9.28 36.61 -1.50
C ASP A 174 -9.76 37.72 -2.46
N PRO A 175 -10.04 37.42 -3.74
CA PRO A 175 -10.66 38.43 -4.64
C PRO A 175 -12.02 38.90 -4.15
N SER A 176 -12.89 38.02 -3.63
CA SER A 176 -14.20 38.42 -3.10
C SER A 176 -14.08 39.33 -1.87
N LEU A 177 -13.12 39.04 -0.98
CA LEU A 177 -12.79 39.89 0.17
C LEU A 177 -12.26 41.26 -0.29
N GLY A 178 -11.36 41.29 -1.27
CA GLY A 178 -10.79 42.52 -1.85
C GLY A 178 -11.83 43.39 -2.54
N ALA A 179 -12.75 42.76 -3.27
CA ALA A 179 -13.88 43.42 -3.92
C ALA A 179 -15.01 43.83 -2.94
N LYS A 180 -14.91 43.46 -1.67
CA LYS A 180 -15.96 43.67 -0.64
C LYS A 180 -17.28 42.98 -1.00
N SER A 181 -17.24 41.91 -1.79
CA SER A 181 -18.38 41.03 -2.11
C SER A 181 -18.68 40.09 -0.95
N TRP A 182 -19.16 40.66 0.16
CA TRP A 182 -19.24 39.95 1.45
C TRP A 182 -20.07 38.67 1.40
N THR A 183 -21.15 38.64 0.66
CA THR A 183 -21.99 37.45 0.50
C THR A 183 -21.26 36.32 -0.24
N ASP A 184 -20.53 36.67 -1.31
CA ASP A 184 -19.77 35.68 -2.08
C ASP A 184 -18.57 35.20 -1.31
N ALA A 185 -17.88 36.08 -0.58
CA ALA A 185 -16.78 35.69 0.31
C ALA A 185 -17.25 34.75 1.44
N ALA A 186 -18.40 35.03 2.06
CA ALA A 186 -18.96 34.19 3.10
C ALA A 186 -19.36 32.82 2.58
N ARG A 187 -19.95 32.76 1.37
CA ARG A 187 -20.29 31.50 0.70
C ARG A 187 -19.04 30.70 0.36
N ALA A 188 -18.07 31.28 -0.31
CA ALA A 188 -16.80 30.62 -0.65
C ALA A 188 -16.08 30.11 0.58
N ALA A 189 -16.04 30.87 1.68
CA ALA A 189 -15.46 30.46 2.93
C ALA A 189 -16.22 29.27 3.54
N SER A 190 -17.56 29.25 3.48
CA SER A 190 -18.35 28.13 4.00
C SER A 190 -18.12 26.82 3.24
N GLU A 191 -18.03 26.88 1.91
CA GLU A 191 -17.72 25.73 1.05
C GLU A 191 -16.32 25.19 1.35
N LEU A 192 -15.31 26.05 1.38
CA LEU A 192 -13.93 25.70 1.74
C LEU A 192 -13.82 25.11 3.15
N ALA A 193 -14.54 25.66 4.13
CA ALA A 193 -14.54 25.09 5.47
C ALA A 193 -15.09 23.67 5.52
N THR A 194 -16.05 23.34 4.66
CA THR A 194 -16.61 22.00 4.52
C THR A 194 -15.57 21.06 3.88
N ASP A 195 -14.93 21.48 2.79
CA ASP A 195 -13.89 20.71 2.11
C ASP A 195 -12.71 20.42 3.07
N LEU A 196 -12.19 21.44 3.75
CA LEU A 196 -11.08 21.30 4.69
C LEU A 196 -11.40 20.40 5.91
N LYS A 197 -12.64 20.47 6.44
CA LYS A 197 -13.07 19.56 7.51
C LYS A 197 -13.09 18.11 7.04
N ALA A 198 -13.43 17.85 5.79
CA ALA A 198 -13.37 16.51 5.22
C ALA A 198 -11.93 15.96 5.15
N GLN A 199 -10.91 16.83 5.10
CA GLN A 199 -9.50 16.43 5.10
C GLN A 199 -8.92 16.14 6.50
N GLN A 200 -9.62 16.47 7.58
CA GLN A 200 -9.10 16.24 8.95
C GLN A 200 -8.96 14.76 9.29
N ALA A 201 -9.86 13.89 8.81
CA ALA A 201 -9.76 12.46 9.02
C ALA A 201 -8.61 11.83 8.19
N PRO A 202 -8.50 12.06 6.87
CA PRO A 202 -7.38 11.57 6.07
C PRO A 202 -6.01 12.01 6.57
N VAL A 203 -5.88 13.26 7.06
CA VAL A 203 -4.58 13.78 7.55
C VAL A 203 -4.15 13.14 8.88
N SER A 204 -5.05 12.51 9.59
CA SER A 204 -4.81 11.82 10.85
C SER A 204 -4.67 10.31 10.68
N ASP A 205 -4.76 9.81 9.45
CA ASP A 205 -4.65 8.39 9.14
C ASP A 205 -3.20 7.92 9.34
N PRO A 206 -2.94 6.96 10.25
CA PRO A 206 -1.59 6.44 10.46
C PRO A 206 -1.03 5.68 9.24
N GLU A 207 -1.89 5.15 8.36
CA GLU A 207 -1.48 4.44 7.15
C GLU A 207 -0.93 5.39 6.08
N ALA A 208 -1.31 6.66 6.12
CA ALA A 208 -0.81 7.67 5.20
C ALA A 208 0.66 8.06 5.46
N LEU A 209 1.26 7.66 6.58
CA LEU A 209 2.63 8.02 6.97
C LEU A 209 2.90 9.53 6.86
N LEU A 210 1.92 10.36 7.19
CA LEU A 210 2.02 11.82 7.10
C LEU A 210 2.78 12.40 8.28
N ASP A 211 3.54 13.47 8.02
CA ASP A 211 4.10 14.29 9.09
C ASP A 211 2.94 14.93 9.88
N PRO A 212 2.93 14.88 11.22
CA PRO A 212 1.94 15.57 12.05
C PRO A 212 1.78 17.07 11.76
N LEU A 213 2.75 17.69 11.11
CA LEU A 213 2.66 19.07 10.66
C LEU A 213 1.60 19.28 9.57
N TRP A 214 1.22 18.24 8.82
CA TRP A 214 0.12 18.34 7.84
C TRP A 214 -1.22 18.61 8.52
N ALA A 215 -1.49 17.96 9.64
CA ALA A 215 -2.70 18.24 10.42
C ALA A 215 -2.75 19.70 10.88
N LYS A 216 -1.63 20.22 11.39
CA LYS A 216 -1.51 21.62 11.79
C LYS A 216 -1.70 22.58 10.62
N TRP A 217 -1.25 22.20 9.42
CA TRP A 217 -1.44 23.01 8.22
C TRP A 217 -2.90 23.05 7.78
N VAL A 218 -3.60 21.91 7.79
CA VAL A 218 -5.06 21.84 7.53
C VAL A 218 -5.83 22.67 8.55
N ASP A 219 -5.52 22.59 9.83
CA ASP A 219 -6.14 23.40 10.88
C ASP A 219 -5.87 24.92 10.68
N ALA A 220 -4.67 25.28 10.25
CA ALA A 220 -4.34 26.67 9.95
C ALA A 220 -5.10 27.18 8.71
N MET A 221 -5.27 26.39 7.66
CA MET A 221 -6.14 26.74 6.52
C MET A 221 -7.60 26.91 6.97
N LEU A 222 -8.11 26.01 7.79
CA LEU A 222 -9.47 26.09 8.33
C LEU A 222 -9.64 27.35 9.20
N ALA A 223 -8.64 27.74 9.98
CA ALA A 223 -8.67 28.99 10.76
C ALA A 223 -8.75 30.23 9.86
N VAL A 224 -7.98 30.28 8.74
CA VAL A 224 -8.06 31.36 7.75
C VAL A 224 -9.47 31.46 7.18
N VAL A 225 -10.01 30.35 6.69
CA VAL A 225 -11.33 30.30 6.05
C VAL A 225 -12.44 30.66 7.02
N THR A 226 -12.40 30.16 8.27
CA THR A 226 -13.38 30.49 9.32
C THR A 226 -13.33 31.97 9.69
N SER A 227 -12.13 32.53 9.84
CA SER A 227 -11.95 33.95 10.13
C SER A 227 -12.43 34.85 8.97
N ALA A 228 -12.19 34.42 7.73
CA ALA A 228 -12.68 35.09 6.54
C ALA A 228 -14.22 35.10 6.46
N GLN A 229 -14.87 33.98 6.82
CA GLN A 229 -16.31 33.86 6.91
C GLN A 229 -16.87 34.83 7.93
N GLN A 230 -16.31 34.85 9.14
CA GLN A 230 -16.73 35.75 10.21
C GLN A 230 -16.56 37.22 9.82
N TYR A 231 -15.42 37.56 9.20
CA TYR A 231 -15.18 38.92 8.69
C TYR A 231 -16.20 39.35 7.65
N SER A 232 -16.51 38.47 6.72
CA SER A 232 -17.48 38.73 5.64
C SER A 232 -18.89 38.92 6.21
N LEU A 233 -19.34 38.06 7.13
CA LEU A 233 -20.66 38.17 7.75
C LEU A 233 -20.81 39.44 8.58
N ALA A 234 -19.81 39.77 9.42
CA ALA A 234 -19.81 40.99 10.24
C ALA A 234 -19.79 42.24 9.36
N SER A 235 -19.03 42.24 8.25
CA SER A 235 -18.98 43.37 7.30
C SER A 235 -20.29 43.54 6.54
N ALA A 236 -20.93 42.47 6.09
CA ALA A 236 -22.25 42.51 5.46
C ALA A 236 -23.32 43.06 6.41
N ALA A 237 -23.26 42.68 7.70
CA ALA A 237 -24.17 43.14 8.73
C ALA A 237 -23.81 44.56 9.25
N LYS A 238 -22.77 45.22 8.72
CA LYS A 238 -22.25 46.54 9.17
C LYS A 238 -21.88 46.58 10.66
N GLN A 239 -21.45 45.46 11.22
CA GLN A 239 -21.04 45.36 12.62
C GLN A 239 -19.56 45.73 12.74
N THR A 240 -19.23 47.01 12.77
CA THR A 240 -17.86 47.53 12.63
C THR A 240 -16.88 46.93 13.65
N GLN A 241 -17.28 46.83 14.90
CA GLN A 241 -16.39 46.25 15.95
C GLN A 241 -16.08 44.75 15.71
N GLN A 242 -17.11 43.97 15.36
CA GLN A 242 -16.96 42.57 15.08
C GLN A 242 -16.17 42.32 13.78
N ALA A 243 -16.40 43.15 12.76
CA ALA A 243 -15.64 43.11 11.51
C ALA A 243 -14.14 43.40 11.78
N GLN A 244 -13.84 44.40 12.63
CA GLN A 244 -12.45 44.71 12.99
C GLN A 244 -11.78 43.56 13.73
N GLN A 245 -12.47 42.93 14.70
CA GLN A 245 -11.96 41.75 15.42
C GLN A 245 -11.71 40.56 14.48
N ALA A 246 -12.67 40.26 13.61
CA ALA A 246 -12.54 39.17 12.63
C ALA A 246 -11.43 39.44 11.59
N SER A 247 -11.24 40.71 11.18
CA SER A 247 -10.11 41.12 10.34
C SER A 247 -8.75 40.85 11.01
N ASN A 248 -8.62 41.20 12.29
CA ASN A 248 -7.40 40.92 13.05
C ASN A 248 -7.17 39.41 13.20
N SER A 249 -8.23 38.62 13.45
CA SER A 249 -8.17 37.16 13.51
C SER A 249 -7.75 36.55 12.16
N LEU A 250 -8.27 37.07 11.05
CA LEU A 250 -7.88 36.61 9.71
C LEU A 250 -6.41 36.92 9.41
N ALA A 251 -5.91 38.10 9.79
CA ALA A 251 -4.49 38.43 9.64
C ALA A 251 -3.59 37.49 10.45
N ALA A 252 -3.96 37.22 11.69
CA ALA A 252 -3.23 36.28 12.55
C ALA A 252 -3.26 34.85 11.99
N ALA A 253 -4.43 34.38 11.53
CA ALA A 253 -4.57 33.04 10.93
C ALA A 253 -3.72 32.90 9.66
N ARG A 254 -3.64 33.92 8.81
CA ARG A 254 -2.77 33.93 7.60
C ARG A 254 -1.28 33.85 7.98
N ALA A 255 -0.86 34.59 9.00
CA ALA A 255 0.53 34.51 9.48
C ALA A 255 0.85 33.12 10.04
N GLN A 256 -0.09 32.52 10.78
CA GLN A 256 0.06 31.14 11.28
C GLN A 256 0.09 30.12 10.14
N LEU A 257 -0.73 30.27 9.11
CA LEU A 257 -0.73 29.41 7.93
C LEU A 257 0.64 29.41 7.24
N ALA A 258 1.21 30.59 7.01
CA ALA A 258 2.53 30.73 6.39
C ALA A 258 3.63 30.07 7.25
N ALA A 259 3.59 30.28 8.57
CA ALA A 259 4.56 29.67 9.50
C ALA A 259 4.44 28.14 9.53
N THR A 260 3.21 27.61 9.54
CA THR A 260 2.95 26.17 9.55
C THR A 260 3.38 25.53 8.25
N TYR A 261 3.12 26.17 7.11
CA TYR A 261 3.59 25.71 5.81
C TYR A 261 5.13 25.61 5.73
N ALA A 262 5.83 26.66 6.18
CA ALA A 262 7.28 26.66 6.24
C ALA A 262 7.83 25.56 7.19
N ALA A 263 7.19 25.36 8.33
CA ALA A 263 7.56 24.28 9.25
C ALA A 263 7.35 22.90 8.65
N ALA A 264 6.26 22.68 7.93
CA ALA A 264 5.98 21.41 7.25
C ALA A 264 7.02 21.12 6.15
N GLN A 265 7.40 22.12 5.35
CA GLN A 265 8.47 21.96 4.35
C GLN A 265 9.82 21.62 4.99
N ASN A 266 10.19 22.32 6.05
CA ASN A 266 11.47 22.09 6.74
C ASN A 266 11.52 20.77 7.52
N GLY A 267 10.38 20.28 8.02
CA GLY A 267 10.26 19.04 8.78
C GLY A 267 10.21 17.79 7.92
N ALA A 268 9.84 17.91 6.67
CA ALA A 268 9.52 16.77 5.80
C ALA A 268 10.67 15.76 5.66
N ALA A 269 11.91 16.22 5.47
CA ALA A 269 13.07 15.34 5.33
C ALA A 269 13.35 14.53 6.61
N ALA A 270 13.23 15.17 7.78
CA ALA A 270 13.45 14.49 9.06
C ALA A 270 12.36 13.46 9.37
N TRP A 271 11.11 13.81 9.06
CA TRP A 271 9.99 12.88 9.20
C TRP A 271 10.16 11.66 8.30
N GLN A 272 10.51 11.87 7.04
CA GLN A 272 10.70 10.81 6.08
C GLN A 272 11.83 9.87 6.49
N ALA A 273 12.95 10.39 6.95
CA ALA A 273 14.05 9.57 7.47
C ALA A 273 13.58 8.66 8.62
N LYS A 274 12.60 9.11 9.41
CA LYS A 274 12.06 8.34 10.54
C LYS A 274 10.95 7.37 10.13
N ALA A 275 10.02 7.77 9.28
CA ALA A 275 8.80 7.01 9.00
C ALA A 275 8.90 6.14 7.72
N VAL A 276 9.56 6.65 6.68
CA VAL A 276 9.58 6.04 5.35
C VAL A 276 10.85 5.23 5.10
N GLN A 277 12.02 5.76 5.46
CA GLN A 277 13.31 5.11 5.20
C GLN A 277 13.45 3.70 5.79
N PRO A 278 12.93 3.38 7.00
CA PRO A 278 12.98 2.01 7.50
C PRO A 278 12.21 1.01 6.62
N LEU A 279 11.06 1.42 6.07
CA LEU A 279 10.26 0.58 5.17
C LEU A 279 10.94 0.44 3.81
N LEU A 280 11.49 1.53 3.25
CA LEU A 280 12.29 1.46 2.02
C LEU A 280 13.50 0.55 2.21
N GLY A 281 14.20 0.66 3.34
CA GLY A 281 15.29 -0.23 3.69
C GLY A 281 14.85 -1.70 3.76
N THR A 282 13.65 -1.98 4.26
CA THR A 282 13.08 -3.32 4.26
C THR A 282 12.84 -3.82 2.84
N VAL A 283 12.19 -3.02 1.97
CA VAL A 283 11.94 -3.39 0.57
C VAL A 283 13.25 -3.78 -0.12
N VAL A 284 14.26 -2.92 -0.07
CA VAL A 284 15.55 -3.14 -0.74
C VAL A 284 16.29 -4.35 -0.16
N LYS A 285 16.38 -4.44 1.17
CA LYS A 285 17.10 -5.52 1.85
C LYS A 285 16.47 -6.89 1.60
N GLU A 286 15.16 -6.98 1.75
CA GLU A 286 14.45 -8.25 1.62
C GLU A 286 14.37 -8.70 0.15
N ALA A 287 14.19 -7.77 -0.80
CA ALA A 287 14.28 -8.08 -2.22
C ALA A 287 15.67 -8.61 -2.60
N ALA A 288 16.74 -7.95 -2.18
CA ALA A 288 18.10 -8.41 -2.41
C ALA A 288 18.39 -9.78 -1.76
N ALA A 289 17.88 -10.04 -0.54
CA ALA A 289 18.02 -11.32 0.14
C ALA A 289 17.29 -12.46 -0.60
N ALA A 290 16.22 -12.15 -1.32
CA ALA A 290 15.51 -13.10 -2.17
C ALA A 290 16.18 -13.34 -3.53
N GLY A 291 17.22 -12.56 -3.89
CA GLY A 291 17.86 -12.58 -5.20
C GLY A 291 17.04 -11.86 -6.30
N ALA A 292 16.30 -10.83 -5.90
CA ALA A 292 15.50 -9.98 -6.81
C ALA A 292 16.29 -8.74 -7.26
#